data_de2c69588a9ef6c22130f808d139d674
#
_entry.id   de2c69588a9ef6c22130f808d139d674
#
_cell.length_a   1.000
_cell.length_b   1.000
_cell.length_c   1.000
_cell.angle_alpha   90.00
_cell.angle_beta   90.00
_cell.angle_gamma   90.00
#
_symmetry.space_group_name_H-M   'P 1'
#
loop_
_entity.id
_entity.type
_entity.pdbx_description
1 polymer ?
#
loop_
_entity_poly.entity_id
_entity_poly.type
_entity_poly.pdbx_seq_one_letter_code
_entity_poly.pdbx_strand_id
1 'polypeptide(L)'
;MPVICSLEDALAPIADGCLLAVPREQAGVAMEATRALIRRQRIHHNVKKLHLVALPASTLQADLLIGAGCVETLETSAVSLGELGPAPRFTAAMTSGTLRMKDATCPALYAALEAGEKGNPFMPLRGIIGSDLMTIRGDWRVIDNPFGNDDPIVLLPAIRPDVALFHAPMADRHGNVWVGRQRDLTTLAHASRKTVVTVERIADGNLLDDPVSAAGVLPGLYVEAIAVVENGAWPMSLPDYYPVDVAHLAEYARLAKTAEGFARYCDAYVYGKKAA
;
A
#
# COMPACT_ATOMS: atom_id res chain seq x y z
N MET A 1 -18.86 -12.28 -6.96
CA MET A 1 -17.63 -12.84 -7.57
C MET A 1 -16.80 -11.67 -8.05
N PRO A 2 -15.48 -11.69 -7.87
CA PRO A 2 -14.60 -10.63 -8.35
C PRO A 2 -14.76 -10.44 -9.86
N VAL A 3 -14.60 -9.19 -10.30
CA VAL A 3 -14.73 -8.85 -11.73
C VAL A 3 -13.32 -8.73 -12.30
N ILE A 4 -13.03 -9.50 -13.37
CA ILE A 4 -11.82 -9.29 -14.18
C ILE A 4 -12.18 -8.22 -15.21
N CYS A 5 -11.53 -7.07 -15.14
CA CYS A 5 -11.89 -5.89 -15.91
C CYS A 5 -10.67 -5.05 -16.34
N SER A 6 -10.90 -3.91 -16.96
CA SER A 6 -9.83 -2.96 -17.27
C SER A 6 -9.20 -2.40 -16.00
N LEU A 7 -7.97 -1.89 -16.10
CA LEU A 7 -7.29 -1.26 -14.97
C LEU A 7 -8.08 -0.06 -14.44
N GLU A 8 -8.64 0.74 -15.33
CA GLU A 8 -9.44 1.92 -15.00
C GLU A 8 -10.70 1.54 -14.20
N ASP A 9 -11.41 0.50 -14.64
CA ASP A 9 -12.62 0.02 -13.95
C ASP A 9 -12.26 -0.60 -12.58
N ALA A 10 -11.17 -1.37 -12.50
CA ALA A 10 -10.71 -1.95 -11.25
C ALA A 10 -10.37 -0.88 -10.20
N LEU A 11 -9.83 0.26 -10.63
CA LEU A 11 -9.44 1.37 -9.76
C LEU A 11 -10.62 2.29 -9.38
N ALA A 12 -11.81 2.11 -9.94
CA ALA A 12 -12.97 2.98 -9.67
C ALA A 12 -13.31 3.16 -8.18
N PRO A 13 -13.16 2.15 -7.30
CA PRO A 13 -13.43 2.31 -5.87
C PRO A 13 -12.50 3.29 -5.14
N ILE A 14 -11.32 3.61 -5.69
CA ILE A 14 -10.35 4.51 -5.07
C ILE A 14 -10.67 5.95 -5.50
N ALA A 15 -11.30 6.71 -4.62
CA ALA A 15 -11.74 8.08 -4.88
C ALA A 15 -11.24 9.05 -3.79
N ASP A 16 -11.64 10.32 -3.90
CA ASP A 16 -11.31 11.35 -2.91
C ASP A 16 -11.63 10.91 -1.48
N GLY A 17 -10.68 11.09 -0.58
CA GLY A 17 -10.82 10.75 0.83
C GLY A 17 -10.75 9.27 1.17
N CYS A 18 -10.53 8.39 0.19
CA CYS A 18 -10.41 6.95 0.42
C CYS A 18 -9.27 6.62 1.40
N LEU A 19 -9.55 5.74 2.37
CA LEU A 19 -8.52 5.09 3.16
C LEU A 19 -7.95 3.93 2.34
N LEU A 20 -6.80 4.17 1.73
CA LEU A 20 -6.12 3.24 0.82
C LEU A 20 -4.99 2.52 1.55
N ALA A 21 -5.01 1.20 1.56
CA ALA A 21 -3.90 0.40 2.07
C ALA A 21 -3.05 -0.18 0.95
N VAL A 22 -1.73 -0.06 1.10
CA VAL A 22 -0.74 -0.55 0.14
C VAL A 22 0.34 -1.39 0.82
N PRO A 23 0.93 -2.36 0.11
CA PRO A 23 1.91 -3.26 0.69
C PRO A 23 3.27 -2.58 0.92
N ARG A 24 4.15 -3.30 1.59
CA ARG A 24 5.57 -2.97 1.70
C ARG A 24 6.30 -3.17 0.36
N GLU A 25 7.49 -2.61 0.23
CA GLU A 25 8.26 -2.48 -1.02
C GLU A 25 8.50 -3.76 -1.83
N GLN A 26 8.58 -4.92 -1.18
CA GLN A 26 8.90 -6.20 -1.83
C GLN A 26 7.75 -7.19 -1.80
N ALA A 27 6.53 -6.72 -1.61
CA ALA A 27 5.35 -7.56 -1.47
C ALA A 27 4.31 -7.35 -2.58
N GLY A 28 4.74 -7.11 -3.81
CA GLY A 28 3.81 -6.91 -4.93
C GLY A 28 3.21 -5.51 -4.94
N VAL A 29 4.05 -4.50 -5.08
CA VAL A 29 3.64 -3.10 -5.17
C VAL A 29 2.95 -2.84 -6.52
N ALA A 30 1.72 -2.31 -6.51
CA ALA A 30 0.94 -2.08 -7.74
C ALA A 30 1.35 -0.75 -8.42
N MET A 31 2.53 -0.73 -9.04
CA MET A 31 3.12 0.51 -9.58
C MET A 31 2.37 1.05 -10.79
N GLU A 32 1.92 0.21 -11.71
CA GLU A 32 1.15 0.71 -12.86
C GLU A 32 -0.24 1.19 -12.44
N ALA A 33 -0.88 0.53 -11.47
CA ALA A 33 -2.11 1.04 -10.86
C ALA A 33 -1.88 2.40 -10.18
N THR A 34 -0.75 2.58 -9.52
CA THR A 34 -0.34 3.87 -8.93
C THR A 34 -0.21 4.95 -9.99
N ARG A 35 0.45 4.67 -11.12
CA ARG A 35 0.56 5.60 -12.25
C ARG A 35 -0.83 5.94 -12.84
N ALA A 36 -1.70 4.95 -12.97
CA ALA A 36 -3.07 5.15 -13.45
C ALA A 36 -3.88 6.06 -12.51
N LEU A 37 -3.75 5.89 -11.18
CA LEU A 37 -4.37 6.79 -10.20
C LEU A 37 -3.86 8.23 -10.33
N ILE A 38 -2.56 8.41 -10.52
CA ILE A 38 -1.95 9.74 -10.71
C ILE A 38 -2.42 10.37 -12.05
N ARG A 39 -2.51 9.59 -13.13
CA ARG A 39 -3.09 10.06 -14.41
C ARG A 39 -4.54 10.51 -14.21
N ARG A 40 -5.33 9.69 -13.51
CA ARG A 40 -6.74 10.01 -13.20
C ARG A 40 -6.87 11.28 -12.35
N GLN A 41 -6.01 11.43 -11.35
CA GLN A 41 -5.96 12.65 -10.53
C GLN A 41 -5.66 13.89 -11.39
N ARG A 42 -4.70 13.80 -12.30
CA ARG A 42 -4.35 14.91 -13.18
C ARG A 42 -5.50 15.34 -14.11
N ILE A 43 -6.29 14.37 -14.61
CA ILE A 43 -7.35 14.62 -15.60
C ILE A 43 -8.66 14.98 -14.92
N HIS A 44 -9.06 14.23 -13.90
CA HIS A 44 -10.39 14.28 -13.31
C HIS A 44 -10.44 14.91 -11.91
N HIS A 45 -9.29 15.13 -11.28
CA HIS A 45 -9.17 15.71 -9.93
C HIS A 45 -9.97 14.96 -8.84
N ASN A 46 -10.10 13.64 -8.96
CA ASN A 46 -10.93 12.78 -8.11
C ASN A 46 -10.16 11.69 -7.36
N VAL A 47 -8.84 11.84 -7.23
CA VAL A 47 -7.97 10.99 -6.39
C VAL A 47 -7.09 11.88 -5.54
N LYS A 48 -7.69 12.59 -4.59
CA LYS A 48 -7.00 13.48 -3.65
C LYS A 48 -7.48 13.22 -2.23
N LYS A 49 -6.77 13.80 -1.26
CA LYS A 49 -7.07 13.63 0.16
C LYS A 49 -7.09 12.18 0.62
N LEU A 50 -6.34 11.30 -0.06
CA LEU A 50 -6.21 9.92 0.39
C LEU A 50 -5.63 9.89 1.81
N HIS A 51 -6.20 9.03 2.66
CA HIS A 51 -5.53 8.53 3.84
C HIS A 51 -4.80 7.25 3.45
N LEU A 52 -3.49 7.36 3.23
CA LEU A 52 -2.66 6.24 2.80
C LEU A 52 -2.12 5.49 4.01
N VAL A 53 -2.52 4.24 4.17
CA VAL A 53 -1.89 3.28 5.08
C VAL A 53 -0.87 2.50 4.28
N ALA A 54 0.40 2.77 4.50
CA ALA A 54 1.47 2.13 3.77
C ALA A 54 2.23 1.18 4.68
N LEU A 55 2.22 -0.12 4.37
CA LEU A 55 2.95 -1.09 5.17
C LEU A 55 4.46 -0.79 5.14
N PRO A 56 5.14 -0.90 6.27
CA PRO A 56 6.57 -0.58 6.35
C PRO A 56 7.45 -1.73 5.78
N ALA A 57 8.59 -1.41 5.15
CA ALA A 57 8.92 -0.06 4.73
C ALA A 57 8.21 0.27 3.42
N SER A 58 7.59 1.43 3.34
CA SER A 58 7.04 1.93 2.09
C SER A 58 8.11 2.66 1.29
N THR A 59 7.94 2.71 -0.03
CA THR A 59 8.95 3.24 -0.93
C THR A 59 8.33 4.07 -2.06
N LEU A 60 8.73 3.84 -3.30
CA LEU A 60 8.35 4.61 -4.48
C LEU A 60 6.84 4.82 -4.65
N GLN A 61 6.01 3.82 -4.31
CA GLN A 61 4.56 3.94 -4.45
C GLN A 61 3.99 5.09 -3.62
N ALA A 62 4.35 5.14 -2.33
CA ALA A 62 3.90 6.21 -1.45
C ALA A 62 4.50 7.56 -1.86
N ASP A 63 5.79 7.58 -2.20
CA ASP A 63 6.48 8.82 -2.58
C ASP A 63 5.90 9.44 -3.85
N LEU A 64 5.53 8.62 -4.86
CA LEU A 64 4.85 9.07 -6.08
C LEU A 64 3.46 9.65 -5.80
N LEU A 65 2.63 8.96 -5.00
CA LEU A 65 1.29 9.43 -4.64
C LEU A 65 1.34 10.74 -3.86
N ILE A 66 2.30 10.88 -2.94
CA ILE A 66 2.55 12.11 -2.17
C ILE A 66 2.97 13.23 -3.11
N GLY A 67 3.99 12.99 -3.94
CA GLY A 67 4.51 13.98 -4.90
C GLY A 67 3.46 14.45 -5.91
N ALA A 68 2.52 13.58 -6.28
CA ALA A 68 1.41 13.91 -7.17
C ALA A 68 0.22 14.62 -6.46
N GLY A 69 0.33 14.89 -5.15
CA GLY A 69 -0.71 15.56 -4.38
C GLY A 69 -1.98 14.72 -4.15
N CYS A 70 -1.86 13.40 -4.22
CA CYS A 70 -2.98 12.49 -3.96
C CYS A 70 -3.22 12.27 -2.46
N VAL A 71 -2.19 12.38 -1.61
CA VAL A 71 -2.23 11.99 -0.19
C VAL A 71 -2.35 13.22 0.70
N GLU A 72 -3.32 13.22 1.61
CA GLU A 72 -3.47 14.20 2.68
C GLU A 72 -2.93 13.66 4.00
N THR A 73 -3.18 12.39 4.30
CA THR A 73 -2.72 11.73 5.52
C THR A 73 -1.97 10.47 5.17
N LEU A 74 -0.79 10.30 5.76
CA LEU A 74 0.01 9.10 5.63
C LEU A 74 0.12 8.41 7.00
N GLU A 75 -0.18 7.12 7.05
CA GLU A 75 -0.01 6.29 8.25
C GLU A 75 1.00 5.18 7.92
N THR A 76 2.20 5.30 8.46
CA THR A 76 3.32 4.37 8.24
C THR A 76 4.40 4.60 9.29
N SER A 77 5.42 3.75 9.32
CA SER A 77 6.63 3.96 10.14
C SER A 77 7.76 4.66 9.35
N ALA A 78 7.80 4.49 8.04
CA ALA A 78 8.85 5.08 7.21
C ALA A 78 8.46 5.07 5.72
N VAL A 79 8.98 6.07 4.98
CA VAL A 79 9.06 6.06 3.51
C VAL A 79 10.50 6.29 3.11
N SER A 80 11.10 5.32 2.44
CA SER A 80 12.52 5.33 2.10
C SER A 80 12.75 4.68 0.74
N LEU A 81 13.80 5.08 0.05
CA LEU A 81 14.28 4.41 -1.16
C LEU A 81 15.44 3.43 -0.85
N GLY A 82 15.47 2.89 0.38
CA GLY A 82 16.50 1.96 0.82
C GLY A 82 17.90 2.59 0.82
N GLU A 83 18.85 1.95 0.18
CA GLU A 83 20.23 2.44 0.07
C GLU A 83 20.36 3.77 -0.71
N LEU A 84 19.35 4.16 -1.49
CA LEU A 84 19.32 5.43 -2.21
C LEU A 84 18.91 6.61 -1.31
N GLY A 85 18.57 6.34 -0.05
CA GLY A 85 18.30 7.34 0.97
C GLY A 85 16.82 7.68 1.16
N PRO A 86 16.53 8.84 1.78
CA PRO A 86 15.16 9.27 2.07
C PRO A 86 14.34 9.46 0.81
N ALA A 87 13.05 9.13 0.87
CA ALA A 87 12.09 9.39 -0.20
C ALA A 87 11.90 10.90 -0.41
N PRO A 88 12.23 11.45 -1.58
CA PRO A 88 12.39 12.91 -1.72
C PRO A 88 11.07 13.69 -1.67
N ARG A 89 9.98 13.14 -2.20
CA ARG A 89 8.67 13.83 -2.17
C ARG A 89 8.03 13.76 -0.80
N PHE A 90 8.17 12.64 -0.10
CA PHE A 90 7.78 12.51 1.31
C PHE A 90 8.54 13.53 2.16
N THR A 91 9.86 13.59 2.05
CA THR A 91 10.69 14.55 2.80
C THR A 91 10.27 15.99 2.53
N ALA A 92 10.04 16.34 1.26
CA ALA A 92 9.58 17.68 0.88
C ALA A 92 8.20 18.01 1.47
N ALA A 93 7.25 17.07 1.43
CA ALA A 93 5.90 17.25 1.96
C ALA A 93 5.87 17.38 3.49
N MET A 94 6.72 16.62 4.19
CA MET A 94 6.89 16.75 5.65
C MET A 94 7.50 18.09 6.02
N THR A 95 8.53 18.52 5.33
CA THR A 95 9.21 19.81 5.59
C THR A 95 8.29 21.00 5.32
N SER A 96 7.46 20.93 4.29
CA SER A 96 6.50 22.00 3.95
C SER A 96 5.20 21.96 4.76
N GLY A 97 4.98 20.93 5.57
CA GLY A 97 3.75 20.75 6.35
C GLY A 97 2.50 20.44 5.51
N THR A 98 2.66 20.01 4.27
CA THR A 98 1.53 19.69 3.37
C THR A 98 0.99 18.27 3.56
N LEU A 99 1.72 17.41 4.26
CA LEU A 99 1.36 16.03 4.56
C LEU A 99 1.14 15.86 6.06
N ARG A 100 -0.01 15.33 6.44
CA ARG A 100 -0.27 14.93 7.83
C ARG A 100 0.25 13.52 8.06
N MET A 101 1.24 13.39 8.94
CA MET A 101 1.80 12.09 9.33
C MET A 101 1.06 11.52 10.55
N LYS A 102 0.61 10.27 10.45
CA LYS A 102 0.23 9.42 11.58
C LYS A 102 1.35 8.41 11.78
N ASP A 103 2.39 8.81 12.48
CA ASP A 103 3.56 7.98 12.69
C ASP A 103 3.21 6.75 13.54
N ALA A 104 3.79 5.61 13.19
CA ALA A 104 3.54 4.33 13.85
C ALA A 104 4.76 3.41 13.75
N THR A 105 4.87 2.45 14.64
CA THR A 105 5.85 1.36 14.47
C THR A 105 5.29 0.28 13.57
N CYS A 106 6.18 -0.53 12.95
CA CYS A 106 5.75 -1.68 12.17
C CYS A 106 4.79 -2.60 12.97
N PRO A 107 5.12 -3.02 14.21
CA PRO A 107 4.21 -3.85 14.99
C PRO A 107 2.85 -3.19 15.26
N ALA A 108 2.80 -1.87 15.47
CA ALA A 108 1.55 -1.17 15.72
C ALA A 108 0.63 -1.16 14.49
N LEU A 109 1.19 -0.94 13.29
CA LEU A 109 0.41 -0.99 12.04
C LEU A 109 -0.14 -2.39 11.76
N TYR A 110 0.69 -3.41 11.89
CA TYR A 110 0.23 -4.78 11.68
C TYR A 110 -0.83 -5.19 12.71
N ALA A 111 -0.62 -4.89 13.98
CA ALA A 111 -1.60 -5.17 15.03
C ALA A 111 -2.95 -4.47 14.78
N ALA A 112 -2.94 -3.21 14.35
CA ALA A 112 -4.15 -2.48 14.01
C ALA A 112 -4.88 -3.03 12.78
N LEU A 113 -4.14 -3.49 11.77
CA LEU A 113 -4.71 -4.19 10.59
C LEU A 113 -5.25 -5.57 10.97
N GLU A 114 -4.54 -6.35 11.79
CA GLU A 114 -5.02 -7.63 12.30
C GLU A 114 -6.31 -7.49 13.14
N ALA A 115 -6.44 -6.39 13.90
CA ALA A 115 -7.71 -6.08 14.54
C ALA A 115 -8.83 -5.86 13.50
N GLY A 116 -8.54 -5.15 12.42
CA GLY A 116 -9.46 -4.95 11.29
C GLY A 116 -9.85 -6.28 10.63
N GLU A 117 -8.87 -7.12 10.32
CA GLU A 117 -9.03 -8.45 9.74
C GLU A 117 -9.98 -9.33 10.57
N LYS A 118 -9.79 -9.33 11.89
CA LYS A 118 -10.57 -10.17 12.82
C LYS A 118 -11.89 -9.56 13.28
N GLY A 119 -12.22 -8.36 12.81
CA GLY A 119 -13.41 -7.65 13.25
C GLY A 119 -13.33 -7.10 14.68
N ASN A 120 -12.15 -7.12 15.30
CA ASN A 120 -11.94 -6.55 16.62
C ASN A 120 -11.97 -5.02 16.56
N PRO A 121 -12.47 -4.33 17.60
CA PRO A 121 -12.48 -2.86 17.62
C PRO A 121 -11.08 -2.26 17.83
N PHE A 122 -10.19 -2.97 18.47
CA PHE A 122 -8.81 -2.57 18.74
C PHE A 122 -7.91 -3.77 18.98
N MET A 123 -6.59 -3.54 18.98
CA MET A 123 -5.57 -4.51 19.40
C MET A 123 -4.76 -3.95 20.58
N PRO A 124 -4.57 -4.71 21.66
CA PRO A 124 -3.64 -4.33 22.72
C PRO A 124 -2.19 -4.57 22.27
N LEU A 125 -1.31 -3.64 22.60
CA LEU A 125 0.12 -3.74 22.31
C LEU A 125 0.93 -3.23 23.51
N ARG A 126 2.11 -3.81 23.73
CA ARG A 126 3.16 -3.27 24.60
C ARG A 126 4.24 -2.58 23.75
N GLY A 127 5.39 -2.40 24.16
CA GLY A 127 6.58 -2.06 23.37
C GLY A 127 6.68 -0.62 22.82
N ILE A 128 5.60 0.18 22.90
CA ILE A 128 5.59 1.60 22.49
C ILE A 128 5.32 2.56 23.64
N ILE A 129 5.00 2.05 24.81
CA ILE A 129 4.82 2.84 26.04
C ILE A 129 6.14 3.51 26.40
N GLY A 130 6.10 4.81 26.69
CA GLY A 130 7.29 5.61 26.99
C GLY A 130 8.02 6.15 25.76
N SER A 131 7.53 5.87 24.55
CA SER A 131 8.03 6.50 23.32
C SER A 131 7.31 7.81 23.01
N ASP A 132 7.94 8.66 22.19
CA ASP A 132 7.35 9.92 21.73
C ASP A 132 6.06 9.73 20.92
N LEU A 133 5.88 8.53 20.35
CA LEU A 133 4.63 8.17 19.64
C LEU A 133 3.39 8.33 20.52
N MET A 134 3.52 8.07 21.81
CA MET A 134 2.41 8.22 22.76
C MET A 134 1.96 9.67 22.94
N THR A 135 2.81 10.65 22.63
CA THR A 135 2.48 12.07 22.69
C THR A 135 1.84 12.59 21.41
N ILE A 136 2.15 12.00 20.26
CA ILE A 136 1.69 12.45 18.94
C ILE A 136 0.46 11.65 18.42
N ARG A 137 0.26 10.42 18.90
CA ARG A 137 -0.87 9.56 18.54
C ARG A 137 -2.05 9.73 19.47
N GLY A 138 -2.79 10.81 19.29
CA GLY A 138 -3.97 11.13 20.12
C GLY A 138 -5.14 10.14 20.01
N ASP A 139 -5.09 9.22 19.03
CA ASP A 139 -6.05 8.13 18.85
C ASP A 139 -5.70 6.86 19.63
N TRP A 140 -4.50 6.75 20.17
CA TRP A 140 -4.08 5.62 21.03
C TRP A 140 -4.46 5.86 22.49
N ARG A 141 -4.71 4.78 23.24
CA ARG A 141 -5.08 4.85 24.67
C ARG A 141 -4.22 3.88 25.47
N VAL A 142 -3.70 4.36 26.60
CA VAL A 142 -3.06 3.51 27.60
C VAL A 142 -4.11 3.12 28.65
N ILE A 143 -4.15 1.86 28.99
CA ILE A 143 -4.97 1.31 30.08
C ILE A 143 -4.14 0.33 30.91
N ASP A 144 -4.60 0.07 32.13
CA ASP A 144 -4.07 -1.04 32.92
C ASP A 144 -4.53 -2.37 32.31
N ASN A 145 -3.65 -3.35 32.28
CA ASN A 145 -4.00 -4.68 31.79
C ASN A 145 -5.02 -5.32 32.78
N PRO A 146 -6.23 -5.67 32.32
CA PRO A 146 -7.24 -6.27 33.22
C PRO A 146 -6.87 -7.66 33.73
N PHE A 147 -5.82 -8.29 33.20
CA PHE A 147 -5.34 -9.62 33.56
C PHE A 147 -3.96 -9.61 34.24
N GLY A 148 -3.43 -8.43 34.57
CA GLY A 148 -2.11 -8.26 35.17
C GLY A 148 -2.06 -7.08 36.14
N ASN A 149 -1.08 -7.06 37.04
CA ASN A 149 -0.80 -5.93 37.93
C ASN A 149 0.43 -5.19 37.43
N ASP A 150 0.42 -3.86 37.49
CA ASP A 150 1.53 -2.99 37.08
C ASP A 150 2.00 -3.24 35.61
N ASP A 151 1.08 -3.54 34.73
CA ASP A 151 1.31 -3.96 33.36
C ASP A 151 0.50 -3.10 32.37
N PRO A 152 0.86 -1.83 32.16
CA PRO A 152 0.13 -0.96 31.25
C PRO A 152 0.25 -1.45 29.79
N ILE A 153 -0.87 -1.33 29.04
CA ILE A 153 -0.96 -1.69 27.64
C ILE A 153 -1.53 -0.53 26.81
N VAL A 154 -1.13 -0.44 25.54
CA VAL A 154 -1.69 0.51 24.58
C VAL A 154 -2.78 -0.17 23.77
N LEU A 155 -3.92 0.47 23.65
CA LEU A 155 -4.98 0.06 22.74
C LEU A 155 -4.83 0.80 21.41
N LEU A 156 -4.68 0.04 20.35
CA LEU A 156 -4.58 0.52 18.97
C LEU A 156 -5.93 0.34 18.29
N PRO A 157 -6.63 1.41 17.85
CA PRO A 157 -7.85 1.27 17.08
C PRO A 157 -7.62 0.42 15.83
N ALA A 158 -8.60 -0.40 15.48
CA ALA A 158 -8.53 -1.21 14.26
C ALA A 158 -8.43 -0.32 13.02
N ILE A 159 -7.50 -0.65 12.12
CA ILE A 159 -7.43 -0.06 10.79
C ILE A 159 -8.26 -0.94 9.85
N ARG A 160 -9.27 -0.32 9.21
CA ARG A 160 -10.16 -0.96 8.24
C ARG A 160 -10.16 -0.15 6.96
N PRO A 161 -9.24 -0.42 6.03
CA PRO A 161 -9.15 0.31 4.79
C PRO A 161 -10.42 0.21 3.96
N ASP A 162 -10.74 1.26 3.22
CA ASP A 162 -11.81 1.20 2.21
C ASP A 162 -11.36 0.31 1.05
N VAL A 163 -10.09 0.44 0.65
CA VAL A 163 -9.50 -0.37 -0.43
C VAL A 163 -8.08 -0.81 -0.07
N ALA A 164 -7.81 -2.11 -0.25
CA ALA A 164 -6.44 -2.62 -0.40
C ALA A 164 -6.06 -2.65 -1.88
N LEU A 165 -4.87 -2.19 -2.22
CA LEU A 165 -4.34 -2.19 -3.58
C LEU A 165 -2.95 -2.84 -3.61
N PHE A 166 -2.82 -3.95 -4.35
CA PHE A 166 -1.53 -4.60 -4.55
C PHE A 166 -1.45 -5.30 -5.90
N HIS A 167 -0.24 -5.74 -6.24
CA HIS A 167 0.06 -6.52 -7.44
C HIS A 167 0.46 -7.93 -7.05
N ALA A 168 0.02 -8.91 -7.83
CA ALA A 168 0.33 -10.33 -7.59
C ALA A 168 0.74 -11.03 -8.89
N PRO A 169 1.44 -12.18 -8.81
CA PRO A 169 1.87 -12.90 -9.99
C PRO A 169 0.74 -13.39 -10.87
N MET A 170 -0.35 -13.89 -10.29
CA MET A 170 -1.47 -14.43 -11.06
C MET A 170 -2.75 -14.49 -10.25
N ALA A 171 -3.87 -14.53 -10.97
CA ALA A 171 -5.19 -14.89 -10.46
C ALA A 171 -5.82 -15.94 -11.37
N ASP A 172 -6.84 -16.62 -10.89
CA ASP A 172 -7.65 -17.49 -11.74
C ASP A 172 -8.99 -16.85 -12.16
N ARG A 173 -9.76 -17.54 -12.98
CA ARG A 173 -11.07 -17.06 -13.43
C ARG A 173 -12.15 -17.05 -12.35
N HIS A 174 -11.88 -17.71 -11.21
CA HIS A 174 -12.76 -17.70 -10.02
C HIS A 174 -12.45 -16.49 -9.12
N GLY A 175 -11.38 -15.73 -9.44
CA GLY A 175 -10.95 -14.55 -8.70
C GLY A 175 -10.02 -14.87 -7.53
N ASN A 176 -9.56 -16.09 -7.41
CA ASN A 176 -8.53 -16.44 -6.45
C ASN A 176 -7.19 -15.85 -6.91
N VAL A 177 -6.44 -15.27 -5.98
CA VAL A 177 -5.17 -14.59 -6.25
C VAL A 177 -4.03 -15.31 -5.56
N TRP A 178 -3.00 -15.67 -6.32
CA TRP A 178 -1.81 -16.29 -5.75
C TRP A 178 -0.87 -15.22 -5.20
N VAL A 179 -0.76 -15.15 -3.88
CA VAL A 179 0.12 -14.22 -3.15
C VAL A 179 1.37 -14.93 -2.61
N GLY A 180 1.41 -16.27 -2.68
CA GLY A 180 2.54 -17.07 -2.25
C GLY A 180 2.87 -16.87 -0.77
N ARG A 181 4.12 -16.47 -0.50
CA ARG A 181 4.63 -16.25 0.87
C ARG A 181 4.33 -14.85 1.44
N GLN A 182 3.68 -13.97 0.65
CA GLN A 182 3.41 -12.58 1.06
C GLN A 182 2.15 -12.49 1.93
N ARG A 183 2.25 -12.94 3.19
CA ARG A 183 1.12 -13.01 4.14
C ARG A 183 0.52 -11.66 4.47
N ASP A 184 1.29 -10.59 4.42
CA ASP A 184 0.84 -9.21 4.59
C ASP A 184 -0.22 -8.80 3.55
N LEU A 185 -0.17 -9.34 2.32
CA LEU A 185 -1.23 -9.10 1.33
C LEU A 185 -2.57 -9.71 1.75
N THR A 186 -2.52 -10.87 2.40
CA THR A 186 -3.73 -11.51 2.97
C THR A 186 -4.32 -10.66 4.10
N THR A 187 -3.49 -10.19 5.03
CA THR A 187 -3.94 -9.31 6.11
C THR A 187 -4.51 -8.00 5.57
N LEU A 188 -3.86 -7.37 4.56
CA LEU A 188 -4.41 -6.18 3.90
C LEU A 188 -5.79 -6.44 3.30
N ALA A 189 -5.94 -7.54 2.55
CA ALA A 189 -7.20 -7.90 1.91
C ALA A 189 -8.32 -8.16 2.94
N HIS A 190 -8.03 -8.93 3.99
CA HIS A 190 -9.00 -9.28 5.02
C HIS A 190 -9.41 -8.08 5.88
N ALA A 191 -8.49 -7.14 6.14
CA ALA A 191 -8.79 -5.92 6.90
C ALA A 191 -9.63 -4.91 6.09
N SER A 192 -9.59 -4.97 4.76
CA SER A 192 -10.16 -3.98 3.87
C SER A 192 -11.60 -4.30 3.47
N ARG A 193 -12.39 -3.27 3.17
CA ARG A 193 -13.77 -3.43 2.67
C ARG A 193 -13.79 -3.97 1.25
N LYS A 194 -12.79 -3.58 0.43
CA LYS A 194 -12.60 -3.99 -0.96
C LYS A 194 -11.14 -4.27 -1.21
N THR A 195 -10.85 -5.23 -2.06
CA THR A 195 -9.48 -5.49 -2.51
C THR A 195 -9.42 -5.40 -4.02
N VAL A 196 -8.55 -4.54 -4.52
CA VAL A 196 -8.23 -4.40 -5.94
C VAL A 196 -6.85 -4.98 -6.18
N VAL A 197 -6.76 -5.91 -7.11
CA VAL A 197 -5.51 -6.60 -7.43
C VAL A 197 -5.17 -6.42 -8.90
N THR A 198 -3.94 -6.03 -9.18
CA THR A 198 -3.38 -6.19 -10.52
C THR A 198 -2.55 -7.47 -10.58
N VAL A 199 -2.57 -8.16 -11.70
CA VAL A 199 -1.84 -9.44 -11.87
C VAL A 199 -1.10 -9.48 -13.19
N GLU A 200 0.00 -10.25 -13.25
CA GLU A 200 0.73 -10.47 -14.50
C GLU A 200 -0.10 -11.27 -15.50
N ARG A 201 -0.87 -12.24 -15.04
CA ARG A 201 -1.67 -13.12 -15.88
C ARG A 201 -2.85 -13.76 -15.16
N ILE A 202 -3.77 -14.28 -15.95
CA ILE A 202 -4.80 -15.21 -15.47
C ILE A 202 -4.29 -16.64 -15.65
N ALA A 203 -4.33 -17.41 -14.57
CA ALA A 203 -3.97 -18.82 -14.57
C ALA A 203 -5.11 -19.68 -15.13
N ASP A 204 -4.75 -20.79 -15.75
CA ASP A 204 -5.71 -21.84 -16.12
C ASP A 204 -6.09 -22.67 -14.89
N GLY A 205 -7.35 -23.12 -14.85
CA GLY A 205 -7.87 -23.93 -13.73
C GLY A 205 -8.23 -23.10 -12.50
N ASN A 206 -8.36 -23.78 -11.36
CA ASN A 206 -8.66 -23.18 -10.07
C ASN A 206 -7.42 -23.31 -9.16
N LEU A 207 -6.90 -22.17 -8.68
CA LEU A 207 -5.72 -22.13 -7.82
C LEU A 207 -5.90 -22.84 -6.46
N LEU A 208 -7.13 -23.15 -6.08
CA LEU A 208 -7.44 -23.88 -4.85
C LEU A 208 -7.46 -25.41 -5.03
N ASP A 209 -7.40 -25.93 -6.28
CA ASP A 209 -7.47 -27.37 -6.53
C ASP A 209 -6.18 -28.11 -6.14
N ASP A 210 -5.03 -27.45 -6.17
CA ASP A 210 -3.77 -28.02 -5.70
C ASP A 210 -3.51 -27.63 -4.25
N PRO A 211 -3.47 -28.60 -3.29
CA PRO A 211 -3.29 -28.31 -1.87
C PRO A 211 -1.98 -27.57 -1.53
N VAL A 212 -0.96 -27.71 -2.34
CA VAL A 212 0.34 -27.05 -2.11
C VAL A 212 0.26 -25.57 -2.45
N SER A 213 -0.26 -25.24 -3.62
CA SER A 213 -0.42 -23.85 -4.04
C SER A 213 -1.55 -23.14 -3.28
N ALA A 214 -2.62 -23.85 -2.91
CA ALA A 214 -3.75 -23.29 -2.14
C ALA A 214 -3.32 -22.60 -0.85
N ALA A 215 -2.25 -23.06 -0.21
CA ALA A 215 -1.70 -22.42 1.02
C ALA A 215 -1.21 -20.98 0.80
N GLY A 216 -0.91 -20.59 -0.45
CA GLY A 216 -0.49 -19.24 -0.84
C GLY A 216 -1.57 -18.46 -1.59
N VAL A 217 -2.82 -18.92 -1.59
CA VAL A 217 -3.91 -18.29 -2.34
C VAL A 217 -4.76 -17.41 -1.43
N LEU A 218 -5.03 -16.19 -1.86
CA LEU A 218 -6.11 -15.35 -1.33
C LEU A 218 -7.39 -15.72 -2.08
N PRO A 219 -8.43 -16.25 -1.38
CA PRO A 219 -9.69 -16.63 -2.03
C PRO A 219 -10.42 -15.43 -2.64
N GLY A 220 -11.08 -15.64 -3.77
CA GLY A 220 -11.83 -14.61 -4.50
C GLY A 220 -12.93 -13.92 -3.68
N LEU A 221 -13.36 -14.53 -2.58
CA LEU A 221 -14.29 -13.90 -1.63
C LEU A 221 -13.81 -12.54 -1.12
N TYR A 222 -12.51 -12.35 -0.99
CA TYR A 222 -11.90 -11.11 -0.47
C TYR A 222 -11.50 -10.13 -1.57
N VAL A 223 -11.73 -10.46 -2.84
CA VAL A 223 -11.30 -9.67 -3.99
C VAL A 223 -12.52 -9.02 -4.65
N GLU A 224 -12.48 -7.72 -4.89
CA GLU A 224 -13.52 -6.97 -5.61
C GLU A 224 -13.27 -6.98 -7.11
N ALA A 225 -12.05 -6.62 -7.52
CA ALA A 225 -11.70 -6.49 -8.93
C ALA A 225 -10.25 -6.91 -9.20
N ILE A 226 -10.05 -7.47 -10.39
CA ILE A 226 -8.75 -7.91 -10.89
C ILE A 226 -8.52 -7.28 -12.26
N ALA A 227 -7.33 -6.68 -12.46
CA ALA A 227 -6.88 -6.23 -13.76
C ALA A 227 -5.58 -6.93 -14.15
N VAL A 228 -5.47 -7.38 -15.39
CA VAL A 228 -4.23 -7.94 -15.92
C VAL A 228 -3.33 -6.79 -16.35
N VAL A 229 -2.14 -6.74 -15.78
CA VAL A 229 -1.14 -5.68 -16.02
C VAL A 229 0.25 -6.31 -16.03
N GLU A 230 0.79 -6.50 -17.19
CA GLU A 230 2.11 -7.05 -17.38
C GLU A 230 3.19 -6.09 -16.82
N ASN A 231 4.16 -6.64 -16.10
CA ASN A 231 5.18 -5.88 -15.37
C ASN A 231 4.58 -4.83 -14.40
N GLY A 232 3.44 -5.14 -13.80
CA GLY A 232 2.63 -4.19 -13.02
C GLY A 232 3.29 -3.67 -11.75
N ALA A 233 4.33 -4.36 -11.22
CA ALA A 233 5.12 -3.87 -10.09
C ALA A 233 6.36 -3.06 -10.51
N TRP A 234 6.79 -3.10 -11.79
CA TRP A 234 7.97 -2.36 -12.23
C TRP A 234 7.89 -0.86 -11.89
N PRO A 235 8.96 -0.23 -11.38
CA PRO A 235 10.34 -0.67 -11.22
C PRO A 235 10.63 -1.42 -9.92
N MET A 236 9.61 -1.68 -9.10
CA MET A 236 9.75 -2.53 -7.91
C MET A 236 9.84 -3.99 -8.33
N SER A 237 10.30 -4.85 -7.41
CA SER A 237 10.36 -6.29 -7.66
C SER A 237 8.98 -6.96 -7.57
N LEU A 238 8.83 -8.04 -8.33
CA LEU A 238 7.83 -9.05 -8.06
C LEU A 238 8.59 -10.36 -7.75
N PRO A 239 8.54 -10.85 -6.50
CA PRO A 239 9.31 -12.03 -6.10
C PRO A 239 9.11 -13.21 -7.05
N ASP A 240 10.20 -13.90 -7.39
CA ASP A 240 10.25 -15.04 -8.30
C ASP A 240 9.91 -14.71 -9.78
N TYR A 241 9.59 -13.44 -10.12
CA TYR A 241 9.27 -13.00 -11.49
C TYR A 241 10.30 -12.04 -12.05
N TYR A 242 10.57 -10.93 -11.38
CA TYR A 242 11.60 -9.98 -11.80
C TYR A 242 12.16 -9.19 -10.61
N PRO A 243 13.44 -8.80 -10.66
CA PRO A 243 14.09 -8.01 -9.62
C PRO A 243 13.66 -6.55 -9.68
N VAL A 244 14.04 -5.79 -8.65
CA VAL A 244 13.95 -4.32 -8.66
C VAL A 244 14.88 -3.71 -9.71
N ASP A 245 14.39 -2.70 -10.42
CA ASP A 245 15.20 -1.87 -11.31
C ASP A 245 15.90 -0.76 -10.51
N VAL A 246 17.07 -1.09 -10.00
CA VAL A 246 17.87 -0.18 -9.16
C VAL A 246 18.29 1.07 -9.92
N ALA A 247 18.58 0.95 -11.23
CA ALA A 247 18.98 2.08 -12.06
C ALA A 247 17.83 3.09 -12.20
N HIS A 248 16.61 2.59 -12.42
CA HIS A 248 15.42 3.43 -12.48
C HIS A 248 15.12 4.10 -11.12
N LEU A 249 15.25 3.36 -10.01
CA LEU A 249 15.09 3.96 -8.69
C LEU A 249 16.12 5.06 -8.41
N ALA A 250 17.37 4.87 -8.84
CA ALA A 250 18.41 5.88 -8.71
C ALA A 250 18.09 7.14 -9.56
N GLU A 251 17.56 6.95 -10.77
CA GLU A 251 17.08 8.05 -11.60
C GLU A 251 15.94 8.80 -10.90
N TYR A 252 14.94 8.09 -10.40
CA TYR A 252 13.86 8.69 -9.62
C TYR A 252 14.41 9.48 -8.43
N ALA A 253 15.24 8.86 -7.60
CA ALA A 253 15.82 9.49 -6.41
C ALA A 253 16.56 10.80 -6.74
N ARG A 254 17.23 10.84 -7.88
CA ARG A 254 17.93 12.04 -8.38
C ARG A 254 16.96 13.12 -8.88
N LEU A 255 15.99 12.75 -9.71
CA LEU A 255 15.04 13.67 -10.32
C LEU A 255 14.05 14.24 -9.30
N ALA A 256 13.50 13.40 -8.44
CA ALA A 256 12.42 13.77 -7.52
C ALA A 256 12.88 14.67 -6.35
N LYS A 257 14.17 15.03 -6.25
CA LYS A 257 14.67 16.00 -5.25
C LYS A 257 14.06 17.38 -5.40
N THR A 258 13.71 17.78 -6.63
CA THR A 258 13.06 19.06 -6.91
C THR A 258 11.68 18.86 -7.52
N ALA A 259 10.82 19.88 -7.43
CA ALA A 259 9.49 19.83 -8.03
C ALA A 259 9.54 19.70 -9.56
N GLU A 260 10.46 20.42 -10.19
CA GLU A 260 10.67 20.39 -11.65
C GLU A 260 11.22 19.02 -12.11
N GLY A 261 12.14 18.44 -11.33
CA GLY A 261 12.69 17.12 -11.61
C GLY A 261 11.62 16.04 -11.45
N PHE A 262 10.78 16.12 -10.42
CA PHE A 262 9.64 15.23 -10.24
C PHE A 262 8.62 15.36 -11.38
N ALA A 263 8.32 16.58 -11.83
CA ALA A 263 7.44 16.79 -12.99
C ALA A 263 7.99 16.13 -14.26
N ARG A 264 9.31 16.25 -14.53
CA ARG A 264 9.97 15.57 -15.65
C ARG A 264 9.89 14.05 -15.54
N TYR A 265 10.09 13.51 -14.34
CA TYR A 265 9.92 12.07 -14.09
C TYR A 265 8.46 11.64 -14.41
N CYS A 266 7.48 12.38 -13.91
CA CYS A 266 6.08 12.09 -14.19
C CYS A 266 5.74 12.19 -15.68
N ASP A 267 6.26 13.16 -16.39
CA ASP A 267 6.04 13.30 -17.84
C ASP A 267 6.59 12.09 -18.60
N ALA A 268 7.78 11.60 -18.22
CA ALA A 268 8.41 10.45 -18.88
C ALA A 268 7.74 9.10 -18.52
N TYR A 269 7.45 8.87 -17.23
CA TYR A 269 7.13 7.53 -16.74
C TYR A 269 5.70 7.37 -16.22
N VAL A 270 4.97 8.45 -15.98
CA VAL A 270 3.58 8.40 -15.52
C VAL A 270 2.61 8.77 -16.62
N TYR A 271 2.91 9.82 -17.38
CA TYR A 271 1.99 10.39 -18.40
C TYR A 271 2.28 9.92 -19.82
N GLY A 272 3.35 9.16 -20.04
CA GLY A 272 3.67 8.62 -21.36
C GLY A 272 4.03 9.69 -22.40
N LYS A 273 4.40 10.88 -21.98
CA LYS A 273 4.94 11.91 -22.89
C LYS A 273 6.37 11.51 -23.23
N LYS A 274 6.61 11.03 -24.47
CA LYS A 274 7.98 10.91 -24.96
C LYS A 274 8.65 12.29 -24.81
N ALA A 275 9.86 12.30 -24.22
CA ALA A 275 10.70 13.50 -24.26
C ALA A 275 10.84 13.94 -25.72
N ALA A 276 10.46 15.16 -25.99
CA ALA A 276 10.64 15.78 -27.31
C ALA A 276 12.13 16.08 -27.52
#